data_861e164a7b493c03c806d60f8e1ef390
#
_entry.id   861e164a7b493c03c806d60f8e1ef390
#
_cell.length_a   1.000
_cell.length_b   1.000
_cell.length_c   1.000
_cell.angle_alpha   90.00
_cell.angle_beta   90.00
_cell.angle_gamma   90.00
#
_symmetry.space_group_name_H-M   'P 1'
#
loop_
_entity.id
_entity.type
_entity.pdbx_description
1 polymer ?
#
loop_
_entity_poly.entity_id
_entity_poly.type
_entity_poly.pdbx_seq_one_letter_code
_entity_poly.pdbx_strand_id
1 'polypeptide(L)'
;MKLLIIAGLLCFGIAANAQKEIKIEDIRNYVGDSVKLMAEVYSGKYFERTANTPTYLNVGGSYPNPPLTLVIWGDVRNQFKNAPETFYPGRKEWITGKVELYKNKPQIVIHNADQIYDIVGAPIGK
;
A
#
# COMPACT_ATOMS: atom_id res chain seq x y z
N MET A 1 22.57 26.54 42.45
CA MET A 1 22.15 26.21 41.96
C MET A 1 21.85 25.80 41.13
N LYS A 2 21.58 25.36 40.67
CA LYS A 2 21.17 24.98 39.87
C LYS A 2 20.62 24.43 39.06
N LEU A 3 20.33 24.11 38.68
CA LEU A 3 19.77 23.61 37.92
C LEU A 3 19.40 23.19 37.12
N LEU A 4 19.21 22.81 36.68
CA LEU A 4 18.75 22.39 35.84
C LEU A 4 18.27 21.85 35.13
N ILE A 5 17.98 21.54 34.77
CA ILE A 5 17.50 21.06 34.07
C ILE A 5 17.10 20.57 33.30
N ILE A 6 16.94 20.21 32.92
CA ILE A 6 16.61 19.71 32.14
C ILE A 6 16.05 19.34 31.43
N ALA A 7 15.83 19.31 31.13
CA ALA A 7 15.32 19.09 30.46
C ALA A 7 14.93 18.43 29.64
N GLY A 8 14.61 18.20 29.39
CA GLY A 8 14.09 17.63 28.61
C GLY A 8 13.91 17.20 27.70
N LEU A 9 13.92 16.90 27.45
CA LEU A 9 13.83 16.50 26.52
C LEU A 9 13.33 15.64 25.99
N LEU A 10 12.91 15.29 25.82
CA LEU A 10 12.44 14.58 25.43
C LEU A 10 11.95 14.34 24.38
N CYS A 11 12.05 14.25 23.75
CA CYS A 11 11.82 14.14 22.60
C CYS A 11 11.48 12.89 22.20
N PHE A 12 11.07 12.42 22.14
CA PHE A 12 10.84 11.39 21.75
C PHE A 12 10.10 11.11 21.05
N GLY A 13 10.05 11.26 20.64
CA GLY A 13 10.00 10.74 19.77
C GLY A 13 9.04 9.82 19.34
N ILE A 14 8.43 10.05 18.69
CA ILE A 14 7.58 9.39 18.18
C ILE A 14 7.98 8.78 17.08
N ALA A 15 8.24 7.83 17.07
CA ALA A 15 8.64 7.22 16.03
C ALA A 15 7.69 7.03 15.14
N ALA A 16 7.64 7.81 14.42
CA ALA A 16 6.81 7.69 13.53
C ALA A 16 7.03 6.59 12.69
N ASN A 17 6.18 6.00 12.27
CA ASN A 17 6.27 5.09 11.29
C ASN A 17 6.22 5.80 10.04
N ALA A 18 7.12 6.65 9.81
CA ALA A 18 7.20 7.32 8.56
C ALA A 18 7.35 6.29 7.48
N GLN A 19 6.58 6.38 6.46
CA GLN A 19 6.69 5.49 5.32
C GLN A 19 7.92 5.84 4.52
N LYS A 20 8.65 4.82 4.09
CA LYS A 20 9.82 5.04 3.25
C LYS A 20 9.37 5.11 1.81
N GLU A 21 9.80 6.12 1.11
CA GLU A 21 9.49 6.21 -0.32
C GLU A 21 10.49 5.35 -1.09
N ILE A 22 9.99 4.40 -1.86
CA ILE A 22 10.81 3.43 -2.55
C ILE A 22 10.40 3.28 -4.01
N LYS A 23 11.23 2.61 -4.79
CA LYS A 23 10.88 2.22 -6.14
C LYS A 23 10.43 0.77 -6.12
N ILE A 24 9.52 0.41 -7.00
CA ILE A 24 8.99 -0.94 -7.01
C ILE A 24 10.08 -1.98 -7.28
N GLU A 25 11.12 -1.62 -8.01
CA GLU A 25 12.22 -2.54 -8.29
C GLU A 25 12.93 -3.00 -7.02
N ASP A 26 12.84 -2.21 -5.97
CA ASP A 26 13.53 -2.50 -4.72
C ASP A 26 12.61 -3.11 -3.66
N ILE A 27 11.38 -3.48 -4.04
CA ILE A 27 10.36 -3.85 -3.06
C ILE A 27 10.76 -4.99 -2.14
N ARG A 28 11.53 -5.94 -2.65
CA ARG A 28 11.94 -7.08 -1.83
C ARG A 28 12.91 -6.71 -0.71
N ASN A 29 13.55 -5.55 -0.81
CA ASN A 29 14.45 -5.07 0.24
C ASN A 29 13.68 -4.45 1.40
N TYR A 30 12.38 -4.30 1.27
CA TYR A 30 11.57 -3.59 2.26
C TYR A 30 10.47 -4.46 2.87
N VAL A 31 10.62 -5.78 2.80
CA VAL A 31 9.65 -6.69 3.42
C VAL A 31 9.59 -6.42 4.92
N GLY A 32 8.40 -6.21 5.43
CA GLY A 32 8.18 -5.86 6.83
C GLY A 32 8.10 -4.37 7.09
N ASP A 33 8.45 -3.55 6.10
CA ASP A 33 8.45 -2.10 6.27
C ASP A 33 7.21 -1.46 5.68
N SER A 34 6.80 -0.34 6.24
CA SER A 34 5.76 0.51 5.65
C SER A 34 6.40 1.40 4.61
N VAL A 35 5.86 1.36 3.40
CA VAL A 35 6.46 2.06 2.26
C VAL A 35 5.44 2.90 1.53
N LYS A 36 5.95 3.79 0.69
CA LYS A 36 5.18 4.60 -0.24
C LYS A 36 5.85 4.48 -1.59
N LEU A 37 5.10 4.13 -2.60
CA LEU A 37 5.68 4.01 -3.93
C LEU A 37 4.69 4.46 -5.01
N MET A 38 5.24 4.97 -6.11
CA MET A 38 4.47 5.31 -7.29
C MET A 38 4.66 4.18 -8.27
N ALA A 39 3.57 3.58 -8.72
CA ALA A 39 3.67 2.45 -9.64
C ALA A 39 2.41 2.30 -10.47
N GLU A 40 2.54 1.63 -11.58
CA GLU A 40 1.44 1.39 -12.50
C GLU A 40 0.74 0.09 -12.17
N VAL A 41 -0.59 0.13 -12.13
CA VAL A 41 -1.40 -1.06 -11.98
C VAL A 41 -1.62 -1.64 -13.37
N TYR A 42 -1.26 -2.90 -13.56
CA TYR A 42 -1.35 -3.53 -14.88
C TYR A 42 -2.68 -4.24 -15.09
N SER A 43 -3.20 -4.88 -14.07
CA SER A 43 -4.45 -5.63 -14.19
C SER A 43 -5.05 -5.86 -12.82
N GLY A 44 -6.28 -6.31 -12.78
CA GLY A 44 -6.96 -6.60 -11.54
C GLY A 44 -7.98 -7.70 -11.72
N LYS A 45 -8.30 -8.39 -10.64
CA LYS A 45 -9.32 -9.41 -10.67
C LYS A 45 -10.04 -9.47 -9.33
N TYR A 46 -11.37 -9.53 -9.41
CA TYR A 46 -12.23 -9.66 -8.25
C TYR A 46 -12.72 -11.09 -8.16
N PHE A 47 -12.50 -11.73 -7.01
CA PHE A 47 -12.87 -13.12 -6.80
C PHE A 47 -14.14 -13.18 -5.98
N GLU A 48 -15.28 -12.93 -6.61
CA GLU A 48 -16.54 -12.81 -5.89
C GLU A 48 -17.04 -14.09 -5.30
N ARG A 49 -16.50 -15.23 -5.72
CA ARG A 49 -16.91 -16.54 -5.20
C ARG A 49 -15.92 -17.13 -4.21
N THR A 50 -14.87 -16.42 -3.90
CA THR A 50 -13.86 -16.86 -2.95
C THR A 50 -14.18 -16.29 -1.58
N ALA A 51 -13.84 -17.01 -0.53
CA ALA A 51 -14.08 -16.54 0.82
C ALA A 51 -13.48 -15.15 1.02
N ASN A 52 -14.22 -14.25 1.64
CA ASN A 52 -13.86 -12.87 1.89
C ASN A 52 -13.67 -12.04 0.62
N THR A 53 -14.08 -12.58 -0.52
CA THR A 53 -14.15 -11.90 -1.82
C THR A 53 -13.01 -10.92 -2.09
N PRO A 54 -11.77 -11.42 -2.22
CA PRO A 54 -10.64 -10.51 -2.43
C PRO A 54 -10.60 -9.96 -3.85
N THR A 55 -10.03 -8.77 -3.97
CA THR A 55 -9.62 -8.20 -5.25
C THR A 55 -8.11 -8.15 -5.25
N TYR A 56 -7.49 -8.61 -6.31
CA TYR A 56 -6.04 -8.53 -6.47
C TYR A 56 -5.73 -7.55 -7.59
N LEU A 57 -4.79 -6.63 -7.32
CA LEU A 57 -4.29 -5.74 -8.35
C LEU A 57 -2.83 -6.07 -8.59
N ASN A 58 -2.47 -6.29 -9.84
CA ASN A 58 -1.10 -6.62 -10.22
C ASN A 58 -0.38 -5.32 -10.55
N VAL A 59 0.69 -5.03 -9.83
CA VAL A 59 1.38 -3.74 -9.91
C VAL A 59 2.80 -3.93 -10.42
N GLY A 60 3.18 -3.09 -11.37
CA GLY A 60 4.53 -3.11 -11.93
C GLY A 60 4.77 -4.14 -13.00
N GLY A 61 3.82 -5.01 -13.22
CA GLY A 61 3.91 -6.06 -14.23
C GLY A 61 2.64 -6.88 -14.26
N SER A 62 2.56 -7.78 -15.20
CA SER A 62 1.36 -8.59 -15.41
C SER A 62 1.38 -9.88 -14.63
N TYR A 63 0.18 -10.41 -14.37
CA TYR A 63 0.04 -11.76 -13.88
C TYR A 63 0.78 -12.72 -14.85
N PRO A 64 1.43 -13.79 -14.39
CA PRO A 64 1.33 -14.31 -13.02
C PRO A 64 2.44 -13.85 -12.07
N ASN A 65 3.39 -13.07 -12.54
CA ASN A 65 4.53 -12.70 -11.71
C ASN A 65 4.76 -11.19 -11.66
N PRO A 66 3.76 -10.42 -11.19
CA PRO A 66 4.00 -9.00 -11.00
C PRO A 66 4.98 -8.81 -9.83
N PRO A 67 5.76 -7.74 -9.84
CA PRO A 67 6.65 -7.48 -8.70
C PRO A 67 5.89 -7.20 -7.40
N LEU A 68 4.64 -6.79 -7.49
CA LEU A 68 3.82 -6.48 -6.32
C LEU A 68 2.36 -6.81 -6.59
N THR A 69 1.68 -7.37 -5.62
CA THR A 69 0.23 -7.56 -5.67
C THR A 69 -0.41 -6.77 -4.53
N LEU A 70 -1.46 -6.04 -4.82
CA LEU A 70 -2.27 -5.41 -3.78
C LEU A 70 -3.46 -6.32 -3.51
N VAL A 71 -3.75 -6.54 -2.22
CA VAL A 71 -4.86 -7.39 -1.81
C VAL A 71 -5.91 -6.50 -1.15
N ILE A 72 -7.11 -6.49 -1.69
CA ILE A 72 -8.23 -5.72 -1.16
C ILE A 72 -9.33 -6.70 -0.79
N TRP A 73 -9.55 -6.92 0.51
CA TRP A 73 -10.59 -7.82 0.95
C TRP A 73 -11.97 -7.19 0.72
N GLY A 74 -13.00 -8.01 0.67
CA GLY A 74 -14.33 -7.55 0.28
C GLY A 74 -14.89 -6.41 1.11
N ASP A 75 -14.65 -6.41 2.43
CA ASP A 75 -15.14 -5.35 3.30
C ASP A 75 -14.44 -4.02 2.99
N VAL A 76 -13.17 -4.06 2.61
CA VAL A 76 -12.44 -2.85 2.24
C VAL A 76 -12.81 -2.43 0.82
N ARG A 77 -13.06 -3.40 -0.06
CA ARG A 77 -13.46 -3.09 -1.44
C ARG A 77 -14.69 -2.20 -1.47
N ASN A 78 -15.57 -2.36 -0.51
CA ASN A 78 -16.79 -1.54 -0.47
C ASN A 78 -16.53 -0.08 -0.12
N GLN A 79 -15.33 0.26 0.32
CA GLN A 79 -14.97 1.67 0.56
C GLN A 79 -14.61 2.39 -0.73
N PHE A 80 -14.37 1.67 -1.81
CA PHE A 80 -13.96 2.29 -3.06
C PHE A 80 -15.17 2.78 -3.84
N LYS A 81 -15.05 3.97 -4.41
CA LYS A 81 -16.13 4.54 -5.21
C LYS A 81 -16.36 3.74 -6.48
N ASN A 82 -15.31 3.23 -7.07
CA ASN A 82 -15.36 2.44 -8.30
C ASN A 82 -14.74 1.07 -8.03
N ALA A 83 -15.16 0.07 -8.79
CA ALA A 83 -14.60 -1.27 -8.66
C ALA A 83 -13.09 -1.22 -8.92
N PRO A 84 -12.25 -1.55 -7.94
CA PRO A 84 -10.80 -1.39 -8.10
C PRO A 84 -10.23 -2.15 -9.28
N GLU A 85 -10.74 -3.35 -9.55
CA GLU A 85 -10.22 -4.21 -10.61
C GLU A 85 -10.46 -3.64 -12.00
N THR A 86 -11.39 -2.70 -12.15
CA THR A 86 -11.64 -2.06 -13.44
C THR A 86 -11.14 -0.62 -13.46
N PHE A 87 -11.10 0.03 -12.32
CA PHE A 87 -10.72 1.44 -12.25
C PHE A 87 -9.23 1.67 -12.34
N TYR A 88 -8.44 0.86 -11.63
CA TYR A 88 -7.01 1.11 -11.52
C TYR A 88 -6.14 0.62 -12.67
N PRO A 89 -6.46 -0.46 -13.39
CA PRO A 89 -5.57 -0.92 -14.46
C PRO A 89 -5.26 0.18 -15.46
N GLY A 90 -3.98 0.34 -15.76
CA GLY A 90 -3.49 1.38 -16.66
C GLY A 90 -3.14 2.69 -15.97
N ARG A 91 -3.39 2.80 -14.67
CA ARG A 91 -3.14 4.04 -13.93
C ARG A 91 -1.87 3.93 -13.10
N LYS A 92 -1.15 5.03 -12.98
CA LYS A 92 -0.04 5.14 -12.04
C LYS A 92 -0.57 5.83 -10.81
N GLU A 93 -0.36 5.20 -9.67
CA GLU A 93 -0.90 5.71 -8.42
C GLU A 93 0.14 5.67 -7.34
N TRP A 94 -0.03 6.51 -6.32
CA TRP A 94 0.70 6.34 -5.08
C TRP A 94 0.07 5.20 -4.29
N ILE A 95 0.92 4.31 -3.80
CA ILE A 95 0.47 3.15 -3.02
C ILE A 95 1.24 3.17 -1.71
N THR A 96 0.55 3.03 -0.61
CA THR A 96 1.18 2.96 0.71
C THR A 96 0.75 1.71 1.43
N GLY A 97 1.61 1.22 2.30
CA GLY A 97 1.29 0.08 3.13
C GLY A 97 2.52 -0.73 3.49
N LYS A 98 2.29 -1.79 4.25
CA LYS A 98 3.35 -2.66 4.70
C LYS A 98 3.60 -3.75 3.68
N VAL A 99 4.85 -3.93 3.30
CA VAL A 99 5.23 -4.98 2.36
C VAL A 99 5.30 -6.31 3.11
N GLU A 100 4.62 -7.30 2.61
CA GLU A 100 4.61 -8.65 3.18
C GLU A 100 4.95 -9.64 2.08
N LEU A 101 5.33 -10.85 2.45
CA LEU A 101 5.48 -11.94 1.50
C LEU A 101 4.34 -12.92 1.68
N TYR A 102 3.72 -13.30 0.58
CA TYR A 102 2.73 -14.36 0.57
C TYR A 102 3.20 -15.37 -0.48
N LYS A 103 3.51 -16.59 -0.05
CA LYS A 103 4.07 -17.62 -0.92
C LYS A 103 5.29 -17.05 -1.68
N ASN A 104 6.12 -16.36 -0.93
CA ASN A 104 7.37 -15.77 -1.42
C ASN A 104 7.17 -14.67 -2.47
N LYS A 105 5.99 -14.08 -2.56
CA LYS A 105 5.72 -12.98 -3.48
C LYS A 105 5.34 -11.72 -2.69
N PRO A 106 5.89 -10.57 -3.06
CA PRO A 106 5.57 -9.33 -2.34
C PRO A 106 4.11 -8.94 -2.51
N GLN A 107 3.50 -8.55 -1.42
CA GLN A 107 2.14 -8.00 -1.46
C GLN A 107 2.00 -6.89 -0.44
N ILE A 108 1.01 -6.04 -0.66
CA ILE A 108 0.55 -5.06 0.31
C ILE A 108 -0.95 -5.28 0.47
N VAL A 109 -1.38 -5.51 1.71
CA VAL A 109 -2.81 -5.60 2.00
C VAL A 109 -3.34 -4.18 2.17
N ILE A 110 -4.40 -3.85 1.46
CA ILE A 110 -5.01 -2.53 1.53
C ILE A 110 -6.10 -2.58 2.60
N HIS A 111 -5.87 -1.90 3.71
CA HIS A 111 -6.81 -1.86 4.83
C HIS A 111 -7.74 -0.67 4.75
N ASN A 112 -7.44 0.29 3.89
CA ASN A 112 -8.21 1.52 3.79
C ASN A 112 -8.03 2.05 2.37
N ALA A 113 -9.12 2.52 1.77
CA ALA A 113 -9.07 3.03 0.39
C ALA A 113 -8.08 4.18 0.21
N ASP A 114 -7.76 4.90 1.30
CA ASP A 114 -6.80 6.00 1.21
C ASP A 114 -5.36 5.55 0.98
N GLN A 115 -5.08 4.27 1.05
CA GLN A 115 -3.74 3.78 0.78
C GLN A 115 -3.37 3.86 -0.70
N ILE A 116 -4.34 4.06 -1.58
CA ILE A 116 -4.11 4.24 -3.00
C ILE A 116 -4.65 5.61 -3.37
N TYR A 117 -3.79 6.49 -3.88
CA TYR A 117 -4.24 7.83 -4.22
C TYR A 117 -3.48 8.35 -5.45
N ASP A 118 -4.04 9.35 -6.09
CA ASP A 118 -3.51 9.77 -7.36
C ASP A 118 -2.28 10.68 -7.19
N ILE A 119 -1.65 10.97 -8.32
CA ILE A 119 -0.38 11.67 -8.32
C ILE A 119 -0.48 13.07 -7.75
N VAL A 120 -1.65 13.66 -7.70
CA VAL A 120 -1.80 14.98 -7.08
C VAL A 120 -2.10 14.88 -5.58
N GLY A 121 -2.17 13.67 -5.06
CA GLY A 121 -2.28 13.47 -3.61
C GLY A 121 -3.68 13.29 -3.08
N ALA A 122 -4.69 13.39 -3.92
CA ALA A 122 -6.06 13.20 -3.47
C ALA A 122 -6.45 11.73 -3.58
N PRO A 123 -7.12 11.17 -2.57
CA PRO A 123 -7.58 9.79 -2.67
C PRO A 123 -8.64 9.70 -3.76
N ILE A 124 -8.46 8.78 -4.70
CA ILE A 124 -9.44 8.63 -5.76
C ILE A 124 -10.44 7.54 -5.50
N GLY A 125 -10.22 6.73 -4.55
CA GLY A 125 -11.14 5.65 -4.24
C GLY A 125 -12.32 6.07 -3.40
N LYS A 126 -12.37 7.29 -3.00
CA LYS A 126 -13.41 7.74 -2.09
C LYS A 126 -14.47 8.55 -2.72
#